data_b29a765f1b37425ddcfdcd85cfdeb79b
#
_entry.id   b29a765f1b37425ddcfdcd85cfdeb79b
#
_cell.length_a   1.000
_cell.length_b   1.000
_cell.length_c   1.000
_cell.angle_alpha   90.00
_cell.angle_beta   90.00
_cell.angle_gamma   90.00
#
_symmetry.space_group_name_H-M   'P 1'
#
loop_
_entity.id
_entity.type
_entity.pdbx_description
1 polymer ?
#
loop_
_entity_poly.entity_id
_entity_poly.type
_entity_poly.pdbx_seq_one_letter_code
_entity_poly.pdbx_strand_id
1 'polypeptide(L)'
;MTGAPIETDALVIGAGPVGLWQVFQLGLQDIRCHVIDALPRGGGQPAELYPAKPIYDIPGLPVCSGQELMDRLQQQVRPFAPSLHLGQTVTGLTRRDDARFDVQTSAGTGFIARSVFIAAGVGAFQARPLKLEGIEAFEGSQVFHRPQDPEAFAGLQVVVHGGEEHAVDWALRLADAARPPASITQLHRRQACLAQQVDFVX
;
A
#
# COMPACT_ATOMS: atom_id res chain seq x y z
N MET A 1 3.17 25.85 -10.60
CA MET A 1 4.51 26.37 -10.38
C MET A 1 5.30 25.34 -9.60
N THR A 2 6.20 24.63 -10.27
CA THR A 2 7.08 23.66 -9.60
C THR A 2 8.17 24.45 -8.84
N GLY A 3 8.25 24.20 -7.54
CA GLY A 3 9.33 24.78 -6.72
C GLY A 3 10.70 24.25 -7.15
N ALA A 4 11.77 24.83 -6.59
CA ALA A 4 13.12 24.32 -6.83
C ALA A 4 13.22 22.87 -6.34
N PRO A 5 13.94 22.01 -7.07
CA PRO A 5 14.06 20.60 -6.65
C PRO A 5 14.78 20.47 -5.29
N ILE A 6 14.39 19.49 -4.53
CA ILE A 6 14.98 19.18 -3.21
C ILE A 6 16.28 18.39 -3.47
N GLU A 7 17.41 18.93 -3.02
CA GLU A 7 18.68 18.18 -3.10
C GLU A 7 18.84 17.28 -1.88
N THR A 8 19.26 16.05 -2.10
CA THR A 8 19.42 15.07 -1.03
C THR A 8 20.51 14.05 -1.34
N ASP A 9 21.12 13.49 -0.30
CA ASP A 9 22.09 12.41 -0.46
C ASP A 9 21.41 11.09 -0.82
N ALA A 10 20.24 10.82 -0.23
CA ALA A 10 19.53 9.58 -0.46
C ALA A 10 18.03 9.81 -0.63
N LEU A 11 17.43 9.09 -1.57
CA LEU A 11 15.99 9.10 -1.80
C LEU A 11 15.51 7.64 -1.79
N VAL A 12 14.53 7.33 -0.93
CA VAL A 12 13.95 6.00 -0.82
C VAL A 12 12.55 6.03 -1.45
N ILE A 13 12.28 5.15 -2.40
CA ILE A 13 10.97 5.04 -3.06
C ILE A 13 10.23 3.84 -2.46
N GLY A 14 9.25 4.11 -1.64
CA GLY A 14 8.45 3.12 -0.89
C GLY A 14 8.69 3.20 0.60
N ALA A 15 7.63 3.40 1.40
CA ALA A 15 7.65 3.43 2.87
C ALA A 15 7.09 2.13 3.48
N GLY A 16 7.27 1.01 2.77
CA GLY A 16 7.00 -0.33 3.29
C GLY A 16 8.16 -0.86 4.15
N PRO A 17 8.13 -2.15 4.53
CA PRO A 17 9.15 -2.71 5.43
C PRO A 17 10.58 -2.52 4.92
N VAL A 18 10.82 -2.78 3.65
CA VAL A 18 12.16 -2.68 3.05
C VAL A 18 12.62 -1.21 3.01
N GLY A 19 11.73 -0.29 2.63
CA GLY A 19 12.06 1.13 2.58
C GLY A 19 12.38 1.68 3.97
N LEU A 20 11.57 1.36 4.97
CA LEU A 20 11.85 1.80 6.34
C LEU A 20 13.13 1.18 6.89
N TRP A 21 13.40 -0.09 6.57
CA TRP A 21 14.67 -0.71 6.94
C TRP A 21 15.86 0.01 6.26
N GLN A 22 15.71 0.41 4.99
CA GLN A 22 16.74 1.19 4.30
C GLN A 22 16.96 2.55 4.99
N VAL A 23 15.89 3.23 5.41
CA VAL A 23 15.98 4.49 6.19
C VAL A 23 16.81 4.28 7.46
N PHE A 24 16.55 3.18 8.18
CA PHE A 24 17.29 2.84 9.40
C PHE A 24 18.79 2.67 9.09
N GLN A 25 19.12 1.92 8.02
CA GLN A 25 20.51 1.69 7.63
C GLN A 25 21.23 2.99 7.24
N LEU A 26 20.55 3.88 6.52
CA LEU A 26 21.08 5.20 6.16
C LEU A 26 21.31 6.04 7.41
N GLY A 27 20.36 6.03 8.33
CA GLY A 27 20.45 6.78 9.58
C GLY A 27 21.64 6.35 10.45
N LEU A 28 21.96 5.05 10.49
CA LEU A 28 23.13 4.54 11.20
C LEU A 28 24.46 5.05 10.60
N GLN A 29 24.43 5.52 9.36
CA GLN A 29 25.59 6.10 8.67
C GLN A 29 25.54 7.63 8.62
N ASP A 30 24.63 8.23 9.39
CA ASP A 30 24.38 9.69 9.40
C ASP A 30 23.99 10.25 8.02
N ILE A 31 23.42 9.43 7.14
CA ILE A 31 22.94 9.85 5.82
C ILE A 31 21.47 10.23 5.94
N ARG A 32 21.17 11.52 5.74
CA ARG A 32 19.79 11.99 5.71
C ARG A 32 19.11 11.56 4.43
N CYS A 33 17.83 11.19 4.53
CA CYS A 33 17.11 10.74 3.36
C CYS A 33 15.68 11.29 3.32
N HIS A 34 15.16 11.35 2.11
CA HIS A 34 13.76 11.60 1.83
C HIS A 34 13.12 10.27 1.42
N VAL A 35 11.85 10.08 1.80
CA VAL A 35 11.09 8.87 1.46
C VAL A 35 9.84 9.30 0.70
N ILE A 36 9.59 8.67 -0.46
CA ILE A 36 8.38 8.91 -1.26
C ILE A 36 7.51 7.65 -1.18
N ASP A 37 6.20 7.82 -0.94
CA ASP A 37 5.27 6.69 -1.03
C ASP A 37 3.95 7.14 -1.67
N ALA A 38 3.39 6.26 -2.49
CA ALA A 38 2.12 6.48 -3.17
C ALA A 38 0.93 6.50 -2.19
N LEU A 39 1.04 5.81 -1.08
CA LEU A 39 -0.01 5.77 -0.06
C LEU A 39 0.02 7.02 0.82
N PRO A 40 -1.12 7.43 1.38
CA PRO A 40 -1.17 8.59 2.29
C PRO A 40 -0.56 8.33 3.67
N ARG A 41 -0.11 7.10 3.89
CA ARG A 41 0.57 6.68 5.13
C ARG A 41 1.65 5.65 4.80
N GLY A 42 2.69 5.61 5.60
CA GLY A 42 3.70 4.56 5.46
C GLY A 42 3.18 3.22 5.96
N GLY A 43 3.66 2.12 5.38
CA GLY A 43 3.24 0.79 5.80
C GLY A 43 3.33 -0.26 4.71
N GLY A 44 3.17 0.14 3.46
CA GLY A 44 3.24 -0.78 2.33
C GLY A 44 2.22 -1.91 2.44
N GLN A 45 2.53 -3.05 1.80
CA GLN A 45 1.61 -4.19 1.75
C GLN A 45 1.17 -4.70 3.13
N PRO A 46 2.05 -4.85 4.14
CA PRO A 46 1.61 -5.39 5.42
C PRO A 46 0.50 -4.57 6.09
N ALA A 47 0.61 -3.24 6.08
CA ALA A 47 -0.40 -2.39 6.69
C ALA A 47 -1.63 -2.20 5.80
N GLU A 48 -1.44 -2.21 4.48
CA GLU A 48 -2.54 -1.89 3.54
C GLU A 48 -3.40 -3.10 3.18
N LEU A 49 -2.76 -4.26 2.98
CA LEU A 49 -3.44 -5.46 2.50
C LEU A 49 -3.69 -6.50 3.59
N TYR A 50 -2.78 -6.59 4.57
CA TYR A 50 -2.78 -7.70 5.52
C TYR A 50 -2.53 -7.22 6.96
N PRO A 51 -3.19 -6.15 7.44
CA PRO A 51 -2.84 -5.57 8.75
C PRO A 51 -2.96 -6.55 9.91
N ALA A 52 -3.93 -7.45 9.89
CA ALA A 52 -4.16 -8.42 10.96
C ALA A 52 -3.50 -9.78 10.71
N LYS A 53 -2.93 -10.00 9.50
CA LYS A 53 -2.36 -11.30 9.15
C LYS A 53 -1.10 -11.58 9.97
N PRO A 54 -0.99 -12.76 10.63
CA PRO A 54 0.22 -13.09 11.38
C PRO A 54 1.41 -13.39 10.45
N ILE A 55 2.56 -12.90 10.86
CA ILE A 55 3.85 -13.04 10.17
C ILE A 55 4.80 -13.76 11.12
N TYR A 56 5.46 -14.83 10.68
CA TYR A 56 6.29 -15.71 11.49
C TYR A 56 7.76 -15.70 11.10
N ASP A 57 8.10 -15.02 9.98
CA ASP A 57 9.43 -15.13 9.36
C ASP A 57 10.27 -13.85 9.47
N ILE A 58 10.02 -13.06 10.52
CA ILE A 58 10.84 -11.87 10.80
C ILE A 58 11.87 -12.24 11.87
N PRO A 59 13.18 -12.16 11.57
CA PRO A 59 14.21 -12.49 12.56
C PRO A 59 14.04 -11.70 13.86
N GLY A 60 14.04 -12.40 14.98
CA GLY A 60 13.88 -11.77 16.29
C GLY A 60 12.44 -11.51 16.73
N LEU A 61 11.46 -11.74 15.84
CA LEU A 61 10.04 -11.64 16.18
C LEU A 61 9.35 -12.98 15.87
N PRO A 62 9.09 -13.80 16.92
CA PRO A 62 8.46 -15.13 16.69
C PRO A 62 7.11 -15.05 15.97
N VAL A 63 6.35 -14.00 16.25
CA VAL A 63 5.09 -13.69 15.56
C VAL A 63 4.78 -12.21 15.74
N CYS A 64 4.22 -11.59 14.70
CA CYS A 64 3.65 -10.24 14.76
C CYS A 64 2.59 -10.13 13.67
N SER A 65 1.68 -9.20 13.79
CA SER A 65 0.76 -8.89 12.69
C SER A 65 1.44 -7.95 11.68
N GLY A 66 0.84 -7.81 10.51
CA GLY A 66 1.32 -6.87 9.50
C GLY A 66 1.38 -5.43 10.03
N GLN A 67 0.34 -5.02 10.78
CA GLN A 67 0.31 -3.68 11.38
C GLN A 67 1.40 -3.52 12.45
N GLU A 68 1.53 -4.50 13.36
CA GLU A 68 2.56 -4.46 14.40
C GLU A 68 3.98 -4.36 13.82
N LEU A 69 4.26 -5.08 12.75
CA LEU A 69 5.57 -5.00 12.09
C LEU A 69 5.83 -3.55 11.63
N MET A 70 4.83 -2.94 10.99
CA MET A 70 5.00 -1.58 10.47
C MET A 70 5.15 -0.54 11.59
N ASP A 71 4.38 -0.69 12.66
CA ASP A 71 4.47 0.20 13.83
C ASP A 71 5.88 0.15 14.44
N ARG A 72 6.45 -1.06 14.58
CA ARG A 72 7.81 -1.26 15.10
C ARG A 72 8.86 -0.64 14.19
N LEU A 73 8.74 -0.83 12.87
CA LEU A 73 9.68 -0.24 11.90
C LEU A 73 9.58 1.30 11.89
N GLN A 74 8.39 1.85 11.96
CA GLN A 74 8.20 3.29 12.06
C GLN A 74 8.82 3.85 13.35
N GLN A 75 8.63 3.15 14.47
CA GLN A 75 9.27 3.51 15.73
C GLN A 75 10.79 3.47 15.62
N GLN A 76 11.32 2.47 14.94
CA GLN A 76 12.76 2.26 14.78
C GLN A 76 13.42 3.39 13.96
N VAL A 77 12.74 3.94 12.94
CA VAL A 77 13.29 5.01 12.11
C VAL A 77 13.07 6.41 12.69
N ARG A 78 12.21 6.55 13.69
CA ARG A 78 11.83 7.83 14.29
C ARG A 78 13.02 8.70 14.74
N PRO A 79 14.09 8.13 15.38
CA PRO A 79 15.25 8.95 15.76
C PRO A 79 15.97 9.64 14.60
N PHE A 80 15.86 9.10 13.38
CA PHE A 80 16.55 9.63 12.20
C PHE A 80 15.71 10.68 11.45
N ALA A 81 14.46 10.89 11.86
CA ALA A 81 13.56 11.93 11.35
C ALA A 81 13.56 12.05 9.81
N PRO A 82 13.32 10.95 9.06
CA PRO A 82 13.30 11.04 7.59
C PRO A 82 12.19 11.97 7.11
N SER A 83 12.43 12.69 6.02
CA SER A 83 11.41 13.55 5.40
C SER A 83 10.48 12.68 4.54
N LEU A 84 9.21 12.58 4.95
CA LEU A 84 8.23 11.72 4.26
C LEU A 84 7.39 12.53 3.28
N HIS A 85 7.31 12.07 2.04
CA HIS A 85 6.50 12.61 0.95
C HIS A 85 5.45 11.57 0.56
N LEU A 86 4.36 11.57 1.31
CA LEU A 86 3.29 10.56 1.18
C LEU A 86 2.22 11.03 0.19
N GLY A 87 1.43 10.09 -0.34
CA GLY A 87 0.40 10.39 -1.34
C GLY A 87 0.98 10.83 -2.68
N GLN A 88 2.24 10.49 -2.97
CA GLN A 88 2.92 10.90 -4.20
C GLN A 88 3.55 9.69 -4.88
N THR A 89 3.27 9.53 -6.16
CA THR A 89 3.87 8.49 -6.98
C THR A 89 5.07 9.06 -7.74
N VAL A 90 6.18 8.32 -7.79
CA VAL A 90 7.30 8.70 -8.66
C VAL A 90 6.87 8.49 -10.11
N THR A 91 6.95 9.55 -10.90
CA THR A 91 6.53 9.57 -12.31
C THR A 91 7.72 9.62 -13.27
N GLY A 92 8.89 10.00 -12.77
CA GLY A 92 10.09 10.05 -13.60
C GLY A 92 11.36 9.84 -12.79
N LEU A 93 12.32 9.13 -13.35
CA LEU A 93 13.64 8.91 -12.78
C LEU A 93 14.65 8.93 -13.92
N THR A 94 15.56 9.90 -13.90
CA THR A 94 16.57 10.06 -14.96
C THR A 94 17.94 10.28 -14.34
N ARG A 95 18.94 9.60 -14.86
CA ARG A 95 20.33 9.81 -14.44
C ARG A 95 20.89 11.06 -15.14
N ARG A 96 21.53 11.93 -14.38
CA ARG A 96 22.15 13.18 -14.84
C ARG A 96 23.60 12.93 -15.26
N ASP A 97 24.16 13.87 -16.02
CA ASP A 97 25.57 13.83 -16.43
C ASP A 97 26.54 13.94 -15.25
N ASP A 98 26.09 14.55 -14.15
CA ASP A 98 26.88 14.68 -12.92
C ASP A 98 26.75 13.46 -11.99
N ALA A 99 26.22 12.35 -12.51
CA ALA A 99 26.01 11.06 -11.84
C ALA A 99 24.92 11.08 -10.77
N ARG A 100 24.25 12.22 -10.54
CA ARG A 100 23.06 12.29 -9.66
C ARG A 100 21.82 11.85 -10.42
N PHE A 101 20.68 11.84 -9.73
CA PHE A 101 19.39 11.43 -10.29
C PHE A 101 18.36 12.54 -10.15
N ASP A 102 17.69 12.89 -11.26
CA ASP A 102 16.47 13.68 -11.23
C ASP A 102 15.28 12.74 -10.99
N VAL A 103 14.46 13.06 -9.98
CA VAL A 103 13.25 12.30 -9.68
C VAL A 103 12.07 13.26 -9.62
N GLN A 104 10.96 12.89 -10.28
CA GLN A 104 9.73 13.68 -10.32
C GLN A 104 8.58 12.89 -9.72
N THR A 105 7.66 13.59 -9.06
CA THR A 105 6.47 12.95 -8.47
C THR A 105 5.18 13.49 -9.08
N SER A 106 4.10 12.73 -8.87
CA SER A 106 2.74 13.10 -9.30
C SER A 106 2.24 14.40 -8.67
N ALA A 107 2.81 14.80 -7.52
CA ALA A 107 2.46 16.06 -6.85
C ALA A 107 3.29 17.25 -7.37
N GLY A 108 4.17 17.02 -8.36
CA GLY A 108 5.04 18.07 -8.90
C GLY A 108 6.28 18.34 -8.05
N THR A 109 6.54 17.51 -7.03
CA THR A 109 7.77 17.62 -6.23
C THR A 109 8.94 17.04 -7.04
N GLY A 110 10.00 17.82 -7.21
CA GLY A 110 11.23 17.37 -7.86
C GLY A 110 12.34 17.12 -6.84
N PHE A 111 13.20 16.14 -7.11
CA PHE A 111 14.38 15.83 -6.29
C PHE A 111 15.61 15.70 -7.16
N ILE A 112 16.76 16.10 -6.62
CA ILE A 112 18.09 15.78 -7.16
C ILE A 112 18.80 14.95 -6.08
N ALA A 113 18.92 13.66 -6.32
CA ALA A 113 19.47 12.72 -5.33
C ALA A 113 20.82 12.16 -5.77
N ARG A 114 21.73 11.96 -4.82
CA ARG A 114 23.01 11.28 -5.07
C ARG A 114 22.81 9.77 -5.21
N SER A 115 21.84 9.23 -4.49
CA SER A 115 21.50 7.80 -4.56
C SER A 115 19.98 7.64 -4.47
N VAL A 116 19.46 6.61 -5.15
CA VAL A 116 18.03 6.27 -5.12
C VAL A 116 17.89 4.78 -4.78
N PHE A 117 17.08 4.49 -3.77
CA PHE A 117 16.77 3.14 -3.31
C PHE A 117 15.34 2.82 -3.70
N ILE A 118 15.15 1.85 -4.59
CA ILE A 118 13.82 1.46 -5.07
C ILE A 118 13.30 0.32 -4.21
N ALA A 119 12.38 0.63 -3.31
CA ALA A 119 11.73 -0.32 -2.39
C ALA A 119 10.20 -0.31 -2.61
N ALA A 120 9.78 -0.16 -3.86
CA ALA A 120 8.40 0.13 -4.27
C ALA A 120 7.43 -1.05 -4.13
N GLY A 121 7.91 -2.25 -3.79
CA GLY A 121 7.06 -3.42 -3.60
C GLY A 121 6.20 -3.73 -4.83
N VAL A 122 4.88 -3.76 -4.64
CA VAL A 122 3.93 -3.97 -5.75
C VAL A 122 3.62 -2.69 -6.54
N GLY A 123 4.34 -1.61 -6.26
CA GLY A 123 4.15 -0.33 -6.93
C GLY A 123 3.13 0.56 -6.21
N ALA A 124 2.44 1.41 -6.97
CA ALA A 124 1.57 2.46 -6.44
C ALA A 124 0.19 1.94 -5.99
N PHE A 125 0.01 0.67 -5.81
CA PHE A 125 -1.27 0.06 -5.38
C PHE A 125 -2.43 0.39 -6.32
N GLN A 126 -2.15 0.60 -7.60
CA GLN A 126 -3.21 0.83 -8.58
C GLN A 126 -4.00 -0.46 -8.80
N ALA A 127 -5.30 -0.39 -8.56
CA ALA A 127 -6.19 -1.51 -8.82
C ALA A 127 -6.21 -1.83 -10.32
N ARG A 128 -6.31 -3.11 -10.65
CA ARG A 128 -6.55 -3.51 -12.05
C ARG A 128 -8.03 -3.22 -12.37
N PRO A 129 -8.31 -2.31 -13.29
CA PRO A 129 -9.72 -1.99 -13.59
C PRO A 129 -10.43 -3.21 -14.20
N LEU A 130 -11.70 -3.34 -13.90
CA LEU A 130 -12.55 -4.28 -14.60
C LEU A 130 -12.72 -3.80 -16.04
N LYS A 131 -12.54 -4.71 -16.99
CA LYS A 131 -12.65 -4.40 -18.43
C LYS A 131 -14.12 -4.46 -18.85
N LEU A 132 -14.93 -3.54 -18.35
CA LEU A 132 -16.35 -3.40 -18.66
C LEU A 132 -16.60 -2.00 -19.18
N GLU A 133 -17.27 -1.91 -20.32
CA GLU A 133 -17.57 -0.62 -20.94
C GLU A 133 -18.44 0.23 -20.02
N GLY A 134 -18.03 1.45 -19.77
CA GLY A 134 -18.78 2.42 -18.96
C GLY A 134 -18.61 2.28 -17.45
N ILE A 135 -17.79 1.34 -16.98
CA ILE A 135 -17.59 1.12 -15.54
C ILE A 135 -16.98 2.34 -14.86
N GLU A 136 -16.22 3.13 -15.60
CA GLU A 136 -15.54 4.31 -15.08
C GLU A 136 -16.51 5.35 -14.49
N ALA A 137 -17.75 5.37 -15.00
CA ALA A 137 -18.79 6.29 -14.50
C ALA A 137 -19.23 5.95 -13.07
N PHE A 138 -18.93 4.74 -12.60
CA PHE A 138 -19.35 4.24 -11.29
C PHE A 138 -18.21 4.22 -10.26
N GLU A 139 -16.98 4.55 -10.69
CA GLU A 139 -15.82 4.56 -9.82
C GLU A 139 -16.01 5.53 -8.63
N GLY A 140 -15.75 5.04 -7.43
CA GLY A 140 -15.86 5.83 -6.20
C GLY A 140 -17.29 6.02 -5.70
N SER A 141 -18.32 5.64 -6.48
CA SER A 141 -19.74 5.74 -6.07
C SER A 141 -20.38 4.36 -5.88
N GLN A 142 -20.13 3.44 -6.80
CA GLN A 142 -20.66 2.08 -6.76
C GLN A 142 -19.58 1.03 -7.01
N VAL A 143 -18.43 1.41 -7.58
CA VAL A 143 -17.28 0.54 -7.80
C VAL A 143 -16.16 0.99 -6.88
N PHE A 144 -15.72 0.09 -6.01
CA PHE A 144 -14.68 0.35 -5.02
C PHE A 144 -13.62 -0.73 -5.12
N HIS A 145 -12.36 -0.33 -5.23
CA HIS A 145 -11.26 -1.29 -5.35
C HIS A 145 -10.66 -1.68 -3.99
N ARG A 146 -10.72 -0.81 -3.01
CA ARG A 146 -10.18 -1.05 -1.66
C ARG A 146 -11.01 -0.34 -0.60
N PRO A 147 -12.26 -0.76 -0.43
CA PRO A 147 -13.06 -0.18 0.65
C PRO A 147 -12.45 -0.56 2.00
N GLN A 148 -12.53 0.34 2.97
CA GLN A 148 -11.94 0.14 4.29
C GLN A 148 -12.99 -0.16 5.35
N ASP A 149 -14.20 0.36 5.19
CA ASP A 149 -15.26 0.29 6.19
C ASP A 149 -16.41 -0.57 5.68
N PRO A 150 -16.65 -1.76 6.26
CA PRO A 150 -17.77 -2.60 5.86
C PRO A 150 -19.15 -1.98 6.20
N GLU A 151 -19.21 -1.11 7.21
CA GLU A 151 -20.47 -0.45 7.60
C GLU A 151 -21.01 0.50 6.51
N ALA A 152 -20.13 0.97 5.62
CA ALA A 152 -20.54 1.80 4.48
C ALA A 152 -21.47 1.06 3.50
N PHE A 153 -21.53 -0.26 3.59
CA PHE A 153 -22.33 -1.12 2.70
C PHE A 153 -23.59 -1.65 3.38
N ALA A 154 -23.93 -1.14 4.57
CA ALA A 154 -25.10 -1.60 5.35
C ALA A 154 -26.39 -1.53 4.53
N GLY A 155 -27.12 -2.64 4.44
CA GLY A 155 -28.38 -2.73 3.73
C GLY A 155 -28.31 -2.71 2.22
N LEU A 156 -27.11 -2.61 1.62
CA LEU A 156 -26.94 -2.60 0.16
C LEU A 156 -26.83 -4.04 -0.38
N GLN A 157 -27.09 -4.19 -1.67
CA GLN A 157 -26.78 -5.42 -2.40
C GLN A 157 -25.34 -5.29 -2.90
N VAL A 158 -24.44 -6.15 -2.40
CA VAL A 158 -23.01 -6.03 -2.68
C VAL A 158 -22.51 -7.20 -3.53
N VAL A 159 -21.73 -6.90 -4.55
CA VAL A 159 -21.00 -7.91 -5.34
C VAL A 159 -19.51 -7.76 -5.03
N VAL A 160 -18.90 -8.81 -4.51
CA VAL A 160 -17.45 -8.88 -4.29
C VAL A 160 -16.83 -9.63 -5.48
N HIS A 161 -16.09 -8.92 -6.32
CA HIS A 161 -15.42 -9.51 -7.48
C HIS A 161 -14.00 -9.92 -7.16
N GLY A 162 -13.75 -11.23 -7.14
CA GLY A 162 -12.44 -11.81 -6.88
C GLY A 162 -12.56 -13.18 -6.23
N GLY A 163 -11.55 -14.02 -6.44
CA GLY A 163 -11.50 -15.37 -5.85
C GLY A 163 -10.24 -15.59 -5.02
N GLU A 164 -9.47 -14.55 -4.78
CA GLU A 164 -8.26 -14.60 -3.95
C GLU A 164 -8.61 -14.36 -2.47
N GLU A 165 -7.67 -14.66 -1.57
CA GLU A 165 -7.82 -14.53 -0.13
C GLU A 165 -8.47 -13.20 0.29
N HIS A 166 -8.02 -12.11 -0.29
CA HIS A 166 -8.54 -10.76 -0.02
C HIS A 166 -10.03 -10.60 -0.26
N ALA A 167 -10.53 -11.14 -1.37
CA ALA A 167 -11.95 -11.02 -1.72
C ALA A 167 -12.82 -11.84 -0.75
N VAL A 168 -12.32 -13.00 -0.35
CA VAL A 168 -13.01 -13.85 0.62
C VAL A 168 -13.03 -13.19 2.00
N ASP A 169 -11.86 -12.68 2.46
CA ASP A 169 -11.76 -11.97 3.73
C ASP A 169 -12.71 -10.77 3.76
N TRP A 170 -12.80 -10.04 2.66
CA TRP A 170 -13.68 -8.87 2.59
C TRP A 170 -15.17 -9.30 2.64
N ALA A 171 -15.53 -10.38 1.94
CA ALA A 171 -16.90 -10.91 1.99
C ALA A 171 -17.28 -11.35 3.40
N LEU A 172 -16.34 -12.00 4.12
CA LEU A 172 -16.55 -12.39 5.52
C LEU A 172 -16.71 -11.17 6.44
N ARG A 173 -15.85 -10.17 6.28
CA ARG A 173 -15.94 -8.91 7.06
C ARG A 173 -17.28 -8.20 6.83
N LEU A 174 -17.79 -8.23 5.61
CA LEU A 174 -19.11 -7.67 5.30
C LEU A 174 -20.23 -8.45 6.00
N ALA A 175 -20.12 -9.79 6.01
CA ALA A 175 -21.11 -10.65 6.65
C ALA A 175 -21.11 -10.48 8.18
N ASP A 176 -19.93 -10.26 8.77
CA ASP A 176 -19.75 -10.09 10.22
C ASP A 176 -19.95 -8.65 10.69
N ALA A 177 -20.26 -7.72 9.79
CA ALA A 177 -20.46 -6.30 10.15
C ALA A 177 -21.66 -6.14 11.09
N ALA A 178 -21.60 -5.15 11.98
CA ALA A 178 -22.70 -4.89 12.93
C ALA A 178 -24.01 -4.56 12.18
N ARG A 179 -23.90 -3.99 10.99
CA ARG A 179 -25.02 -3.75 10.08
C ARG A 179 -24.66 -4.32 8.71
N PRO A 180 -24.95 -5.61 8.46
CA PRO A 180 -24.51 -6.25 7.23
C PRO A 180 -25.24 -5.73 5.98
N PRO A 181 -24.68 -5.96 4.80
CA PRO A 181 -25.41 -5.76 3.53
C PRO A 181 -26.69 -6.60 3.45
N ALA A 182 -27.62 -6.15 2.62
CA ALA A 182 -28.86 -6.92 2.35
C ALA A 182 -28.54 -8.24 1.62
N SER A 183 -27.51 -8.25 0.81
CA SER A 183 -26.98 -9.49 0.19
C SER A 183 -25.52 -9.31 -0.18
N ILE A 184 -24.79 -10.42 -0.16
CA ILE A 184 -23.39 -10.46 -0.60
C ILE A 184 -23.29 -11.56 -1.66
N THR A 185 -22.86 -11.19 -2.86
CA THR A 185 -22.62 -12.12 -3.96
C THR A 185 -21.13 -12.13 -4.28
N GLN A 186 -20.48 -13.28 -4.18
CA GLN A 186 -19.09 -13.38 -4.63
C GLN A 186 -19.02 -13.86 -6.08
N LEU A 187 -18.35 -13.09 -6.92
CA LEU A 187 -18.22 -13.38 -8.34
C LEU A 187 -16.74 -13.58 -8.70
N HIS A 188 -16.40 -14.73 -9.27
CA HIS A 188 -15.07 -14.97 -9.80
C HIS A 188 -15.10 -15.98 -10.97
N ARG A 189 -14.01 -16.04 -11.73
CA ARG A 189 -13.95 -16.81 -12.98
C ARG A 189 -13.63 -18.30 -12.81
N ARG A 190 -13.26 -18.77 -11.62
CA ARG A 190 -12.93 -20.16 -11.31
C ARG A 190 -14.09 -20.84 -10.58
N GLN A 191 -14.16 -22.18 -10.68
CA GLN A 191 -15.23 -22.95 -10.02
C GLN A 191 -15.08 -23.02 -8.48
N ALA A 192 -13.89 -22.76 -7.96
CA ALA A 192 -13.64 -22.78 -6.51
C ALA A 192 -12.78 -21.58 -6.12
N CYS A 193 -13.05 -21.02 -4.95
CA CYS A 193 -12.21 -20.00 -4.34
C CYS A 193 -10.88 -20.61 -3.91
N LEU A 194 -9.80 -19.82 -3.96
CA LEU A 194 -8.47 -20.26 -3.55
C LEU A 194 -8.29 -20.30 -2.02
N ALA A 195 -9.22 -19.72 -1.27
CA ALA A 195 -9.15 -19.75 0.19
C ALA A 195 -9.39 -21.19 0.70
N GLN A 196 -8.37 -21.74 1.34
CA GLN A 196 -8.54 -22.97 2.10
C GLN A 196 -9.35 -22.64 3.35
N GLN A 197 -10.53 -23.25 3.49
CA GLN A 197 -11.45 -23.12 4.61
C GLN A 197 -12.37 -21.88 4.60
N VAL A 198 -13.43 -21.99 3.81
CA VAL A 198 -14.68 -21.34 4.20
C VAL A 198 -15.79 -22.35 3.91
N ASP A 199 -16.37 -22.90 4.97
CA ASP A 199 -17.61 -23.65 4.86
C ASP A 199 -18.73 -22.62 4.64
N PHE A 200 -19.11 -22.39 3.39
CA PHE A 200 -20.28 -21.59 3.07
C PHE A 200 -21.52 -22.42 3.41
N VAL A 201 -22.28 -22.00 4.46
CA VAL A 201 -23.59 -22.55 4.71
C VAL A 201 -24.57 -21.82 3.81
N UNK A 202 -24.89 -22.55 3.07
CA UNK A 202 -25.79 -22.10 2.15
C UNK A 202 -27.05 -21.84 2.55
#